data_ef58cce6dfccb344aa6823238fd6e5d5
#
_entry.id   ef58cce6dfccb344aa6823238fd6e5d5
#
_cell.length_a   1.000
_cell.length_b   1.000
_cell.length_c   1.000
_cell.angle_alpha   90.00
_cell.angle_beta   90.00
_cell.angle_gamma   90.00
#
_symmetry.space_group_name_H-M   'P 1'
#
loop_
_entity.id
_entity.type
_entity.pdbx_description
1 polymer ?
#
loop_
_entity_poly.entity_id
_entity_poly.type
_entity_poly.pdbx_seq_one_letter_code
_entity_poly.pdbx_strand_id
1 'polypeptide(L)'
;MKKLTLSLFALVAFGSAAFAGTETYSKESKSVAPPPCPQWYADNEFNLSLSGIYALTGTEWRNDRYLLVDHAFGGGIDAKYFVHRYFGFGVQGSILRVNQEETINNGFTRVRVGDNNNTVGSVLGTFTLRFPINCSRFAPYFWLGGGAIFGGGTDHEFLLDPTQPFGFVRHDFPSSTTTTMGQVGGGLEVRFTPHVGWLNDFSWNVVSGSKNNFGMARTGINFAF
;
A
#
# COMPACT_ATOMS: atom_id res chain seq x y z
N MET A 1 20.94 -12.90 -12.45
CA MET A 1 19.63 -12.40 -12.01
C MET A 1 18.85 -11.79 -13.18
N LYS A 2 18.55 -12.60 -14.24
CA LYS A 2 17.85 -12.10 -15.46
C LYS A 2 16.65 -12.99 -15.86
N LYS A 3 16.07 -13.77 -14.93
CA LYS A 3 15.00 -14.74 -15.27
C LYS A 3 13.67 -14.54 -14.53
N LEU A 4 13.52 -13.49 -13.71
CA LEU A 4 12.29 -13.29 -12.93
C LEU A 4 11.33 -12.25 -13.51
N THR A 5 11.72 -11.51 -14.53
CA THR A 5 10.89 -10.42 -15.11
C THR A 5 9.95 -10.88 -16.22
N LEU A 6 10.03 -12.13 -16.66
CA LEU A 6 9.21 -12.62 -17.79
C LEU A 6 7.92 -13.33 -17.38
N SER A 7 7.76 -13.68 -16.10
CA SER A 7 6.60 -14.46 -15.64
C SER A 7 5.38 -13.62 -15.25
N LEU A 8 5.53 -12.32 -15.04
CA LEU A 8 4.42 -11.45 -14.62
C LEU A 8 3.59 -10.91 -15.79
N PHE A 9 4.13 -10.93 -17.02
CA PHE A 9 3.40 -10.47 -18.20
C PHE A 9 2.53 -11.54 -18.86
N ALA A 10 2.71 -12.81 -18.54
CA ALA A 10 1.96 -13.93 -19.14
C ALA A 10 0.57 -14.13 -18.54
N LEU A 11 0.22 -13.52 -17.41
CA LEU A 11 -1.07 -13.72 -16.74
C LEU A 11 -2.19 -12.78 -17.20
N VAL A 12 -1.88 -11.78 -18.02
CA VAL A 12 -2.88 -10.79 -18.51
C VAL A 12 -3.42 -11.14 -19.90
N ALA A 13 -2.85 -12.11 -20.60
CA ALA A 13 -3.15 -12.38 -22.01
C ALA A 13 -4.18 -13.50 -22.29
N PHE A 14 -4.79 -14.13 -21.28
CA PHE A 14 -5.73 -15.23 -21.49
C PHE A 14 -7.20 -14.89 -21.18
N GLY A 15 -7.68 -13.72 -21.55
CA GLY A 15 -9.07 -13.28 -21.33
C GLY A 15 -9.93 -13.09 -22.56
N SER A 16 -9.49 -13.46 -23.77
CA SER A 16 -10.29 -13.27 -24.98
C SER A 16 -10.41 -14.56 -25.79
N ALA A 17 -11.18 -15.53 -25.30
CA ALA A 17 -11.64 -16.64 -26.11
C ALA A 17 -13.09 -16.44 -26.50
N ALA A 18 -13.27 -16.30 -27.79
CA ALA A 18 -14.49 -16.14 -28.57
C ALA A 18 -15.63 -17.09 -28.18
N PHE A 19 -16.83 -16.53 -28.09
CA PHE A 19 -18.05 -17.28 -28.37
C PHE A 19 -18.61 -16.82 -29.72
N ALA A 20 -18.26 -17.56 -30.76
CA ALA A 20 -18.96 -17.52 -32.01
C ALA A 20 -19.90 -18.75 -32.04
N GLY A 21 -21.18 -18.54 -31.82
CA GLY A 21 -22.21 -19.52 -32.01
C GLY A 21 -23.29 -18.90 -32.91
N THR A 22 -23.27 -19.31 -34.16
CA THR A 22 -24.37 -19.06 -35.13
C THR A 22 -25.53 -20.01 -34.84
N GLU A 23 -26.67 -19.47 -34.40
CA GLU A 23 -27.94 -20.18 -34.61
C GLU A 23 -28.98 -19.21 -35.16
N THR A 24 -29.29 -19.42 -36.45
CA THR A 24 -30.39 -18.84 -37.15
C THR A 24 -31.67 -19.55 -36.73
N TYR A 25 -32.49 -18.93 -35.90
CA TYR A 25 -33.91 -19.31 -35.74
C TYR A 25 -34.79 -18.07 -35.87
N SER A 26 -35.43 -17.97 -37.02
CA SER A 26 -36.48 -17.03 -37.32
C SER A 26 -37.75 -17.43 -36.56
N LYS A 27 -38.00 -16.77 -35.44
CA LYS A 27 -39.33 -16.50 -34.89
C LYS A 27 -39.28 -15.11 -34.31
N GLU A 28 -40.25 -14.27 -34.66
CA GLU A 28 -40.46 -12.97 -34.05
C GLU A 28 -40.56 -13.12 -32.52
N SER A 29 -39.45 -13.23 -31.88
CA SER A 29 -39.35 -13.06 -30.45
C SER A 29 -39.34 -11.55 -30.19
N LYS A 30 -40.41 -11.03 -29.57
CA LYS A 30 -40.36 -9.74 -28.88
C LYS A 30 -39.00 -9.70 -28.19
N SER A 31 -38.11 -8.82 -28.64
CA SER A 31 -36.82 -8.63 -28.00
C SER A 31 -37.10 -8.12 -26.59
N VAL A 32 -37.12 -9.04 -25.62
CA VAL A 32 -37.15 -8.67 -24.21
C VAL A 32 -35.81 -7.97 -24.00
N ALA A 33 -35.87 -6.67 -23.71
CA ALA A 33 -34.64 -5.91 -23.39
C ALA A 33 -33.90 -6.66 -22.30
N PRO A 34 -32.57 -6.90 -22.46
CA PRO A 34 -31.81 -7.60 -21.45
C PRO A 34 -31.98 -6.87 -20.11
N PRO A 35 -32.11 -7.60 -19.00
CA PRO A 35 -32.27 -6.98 -17.69
C PRO A 35 -31.14 -5.95 -17.45
N PRO A 36 -31.48 -4.78 -16.88
CA PRO A 36 -30.48 -3.75 -16.62
C PRO A 36 -29.36 -4.32 -15.74
N CYS A 37 -28.13 -4.02 -16.11
CA CYS A 37 -26.96 -4.45 -15.36
C CYS A 37 -27.01 -3.94 -13.92
N PRO A 38 -26.69 -4.75 -12.92
CA PRO A 38 -26.58 -4.30 -11.55
C PRO A 38 -25.56 -3.16 -11.42
N GLN A 39 -25.93 -2.07 -10.79
CA GLN A 39 -25.01 -0.98 -10.45
C GLN A 39 -24.23 -1.37 -9.21
N TRP A 40 -22.95 -1.72 -9.41
CA TRP A 40 -22.03 -2.08 -8.34
C TRP A 40 -21.32 -0.87 -7.71
N TYR A 41 -21.21 0.23 -8.45
CA TYR A 41 -20.49 1.44 -8.08
C TYR A 41 -21.38 2.65 -8.38
N ALA A 42 -21.64 3.46 -7.37
CA ALA A 42 -22.52 4.61 -7.47
C ALA A 42 -21.74 5.93 -7.53
N ASP A 43 -22.42 6.95 -7.98
CA ASP A 43 -22.00 8.34 -7.78
C ASP A 43 -22.43 8.79 -6.36
N ASN A 44 -21.70 9.73 -5.76
CA ASN A 44 -21.93 10.21 -4.39
C ASN A 44 -21.86 9.09 -3.33
N GLU A 45 -20.91 8.19 -3.48
CA GLU A 45 -20.70 7.02 -2.63
C GLU A 45 -19.65 7.30 -1.55
N PHE A 46 -19.99 7.04 -0.29
CA PHE A 46 -19.04 7.06 0.81
C PHE A 46 -18.52 5.66 1.08
N ASN A 47 -17.21 5.51 1.10
CA ASN A 47 -16.51 4.25 1.34
C ASN A 47 -15.70 4.30 2.62
N LEU A 48 -15.85 3.27 3.46
CA LEU A 48 -15.04 3.05 4.64
C LEU A 48 -14.34 1.69 4.49
N SER A 49 -13.01 1.68 4.53
CA SER A 49 -12.23 0.46 4.37
C SER A 49 -11.40 0.17 5.61
N LEU A 50 -11.32 -1.12 5.97
CA LEU A 50 -10.42 -1.65 6.99
C LEU A 50 -9.48 -2.64 6.33
N SER A 51 -8.17 -2.47 6.51
CA SER A 51 -7.16 -3.27 5.82
C SER A 51 -6.05 -3.76 6.75
N GLY A 52 -5.57 -4.96 6.47
CA GLY A 52 -4.27 -5.44 6.90
C GLY A 52 -3.19 -4.92 5.96
N ILE A 53 -2.03 -4.60 6.51
CA ILE A 53 -0.92 -3.96 5.81
C ILE A 53 0.34 -4.78 6.00
N TYR A 54 1.09 -4.96 4.92
CA TYR A 54 2.44 -5.50 4.92
C TYR A 54 3.38 -4.52 4.22
N ALA A 55 4.36 -4.00 4.93
CA ALA A 55 5.35 -3.09 4.39
C ALA A 55 6.68 -3.81 4.13
N LEU A 56 7.33 -3.46 3.02
CA LEU A 56 8.57 -4.03 2.52
C LEU A 56 9.59 -2.92 2.29
N THR A 57 10.78 -3.07 2.83
CA THR A 57 11.92 -2.20 2.51
C THR A 57 13.02 -3.02 1.83
N GLY A 58 13.83 -2.41 0.95
CA GLY A 58 14.93 -3.12 0.27
C GLY A 58 16.11 -3.41 1.21
N THR A 59 16.70 -4.59 1.16
CA THR A 59 17.79 -5.03 2.05
C THR A 59 19.07 -4.21 1.96
N GLU A 60 19.35 -3.58 0.83
CA GLU A 60 20.54 -2.74 0.62
C GLU A 60 20.44 -1.37 1.33
N TRP A 61 19.30 -1.01 1.89
CA TRP A 61 19.00 0.31 2.46
C TRP A 61 18.96 0.34 3.99
N ARG A 62 19.64 -0.59 4.62
CA ARG A 62 19.51 -0.96 6.04
C ARG A 62 19.93 0.12 7.06
N ASN A 63 20.69 1.12 6.68
CA ASN A 63 21.41 1.95 7.65
C ASN A 63 20.85 3.34 7.94
N ASP A 64 19.89 3.85 7.16
CA ASP A 64 19.33 5.20 7.34
C ASP A 64 17.84 5.24 6.98
N ARG A 65 17.08 4.18 7.31
CA ARG A 65 15.67 4.08 6.92
C ARG A 65 14.74 4.59 7.99
N TYR A 66 13.61 5.13 7.55
CA TYR A 66 12.58 5.57 8.48
C TYR A 66 11.97 4.41 9.29
N LEU A 67 11.75 3.25 8.66
CA LEU A 67 11.19 2.07 9.34
C LEU A 67 12.23 1.23 10.09
N LEU A 68 13.52 1.30 9.73
CA LEU A 68 14.64 0.51 10.29
C LEU A 68 14.50 -1.02 10.22
N VAL A 69 13.53 -1.52 9.46
CA VAL A 69 13.26 -2.96 9.34
C VAL A 69 13.07 -3.34 7.87
N ASP A 70 13.28 -4.62 7.55
CA ASP A 70 13.03 -5.15 6.21
C ASP A 70 11.53 -5.38 5.98
N HIS A 71 10.78 -5.72 7.03
CA HIS A 71 9.37 -6.07 6.98
C HIS A 71 8.62 -5.47 8.18
N ALA A 72 7.45 -4.92 7.93
CA ALA A 72 6.55 -4.45 8.97
C ALA A 72 5.12 -4.90 8.69
N PHE A 73 4.36 -5.17 9.75
CA PHE A 73 2.96 -5.54 9.67
C PHE A 73 2.11 -4.51 10.39
N GLY A 74 0.89 -4.34 9.90
CA GLY A 74 0.00 -3.39 10.53
C GLY A 74 -1.42 -3.44 10.03
N GLY A 75 -2.13 -2.36 10.30
CA GLY A 75 -3.50 -2.17 9.87
C GLY A 75 -3.74 -0.74 9.42
N GLY A 76 -4.80 -0.54 8.66
CA GLY A 76 -5.20 0.78 8.18
C GLY A 76 -6.70 0.93 8.09
N ILE A 77 -7.11 2.18 8.18
CA ILE A 77 -8.45 2.64 7.92
C ILE A 77 -8.40 3.69 6.82
N ASP A 78 -9.37 3.65 5.91
CA ASP A 78 -9.45 4.56 4.79
C ASP A 78 -10.91 4.99 4.61
N ALA A 79 -11.17 6.29 4.65
CA ALA A 79 -12.48 6.89 4.45
C ALA A 79 -12.43 7.74 3.18
N LYS A 80 -13.23 7.38 2.17
CA LYS A 80 -13.27 8.03 0.85
C LYS A 80 -14.68 8.45 0.48
N TYR A 81 -14.80 9.59 -0.14
CA TYR A 81 -16.03 10.04 -0.79
C TYR A 81 -15.82 10.13 -2.30
N PHE A 82 -16.56 9.33 -3.03
CA PHE A 82 -16.59 9.34 -4.49
C PHE A 82 -17.69 10.29 -4.97
N VAL A 83 -17.29 11.48 -5.40
CA VAL A 83 -18.22 12.47 -6.01
C VAL A 83 -18.82 11.89 -7.29
N HIS A 84 -18.03 11.16 -8.03
CA HIS A 84 -18.43 10.40 -9.20
C HIS A 84 -17.81 9.00 -9.08
N ARG A 85 -18.48 7.95 -9.59
CA ARG A 85 -18.00 6.56 -9.54
C ARG A 85 -16.55 6.36 -10.03
N TYR A 86 -15.98 7.33 -10.75
CA TYR A 86 -14.63 7.28 -11.28
C TYR A 86 -13.59 8.01 -10.43
N PHE A 87 -13.96 8.94 -9.59
CA PHE A 87 -12.99 9.69 -8.78
C PHE A 87 -13.53 10.06 -7.40
N GLY A 88 -12.65 10.01 -6.42
CA GLY A 88 -12.98 10.32 -5.03
C GLY A 88 -11.78 10.88 -4.27
N PHE A 89 -12.11 11.51 -3.15
CA PHE A 89 -11.14 12.06 -2.20
C PHE A 89 -11.33 11.36 -0.87
N GLY A 90 -10.27 11.28 -0.09
CA GLY A 90 -10.35 10.61 1.20
C GLY A 90 -9.23 10.93 2.15
N VAL A 91 -9.31 10.30 3.32
CA VAL A 91 -8.27 10.32 4.35
C VAL A 91 -7.94 8.88 4.69
N GLN A 92 -6.65 8.57 4.71
CA GLN A 92 -6.13 7.27 5.08
C GLN A 92 -5.30 7.40 6.34
N GLY A 93 -5.54 6.52 7.32
CA GLY A 93 -4.69 6.31 8.47
C GLY A 93 -4.09 4.91 8.45
N SER A 94 -2.82 4.77 8.83
CA SER A 94 -2.19 3.46 9.00
C SER A 94 -1.31 3.40 10.24
N ILE A 95 -1.17 2.18 10.76
CA ILE A 95 -0.30 1.86 11.88
C ILE A 95 0.50 0.63 11.51
N LEU A 96 1.83 0.73 11.60
CA LEU A 96 2.77 -0.35 11.35
C LEU A 96 3.54 -0.67 12.63
N ARG A 97 3.62 -1.94 12.97
CA ARG A 97 4.49 -2.44 14.04
C ARG A 97 5.85 -2.79 13.45
N VAL A 98 6.90 -2.19 13.98
CA VAL A 98 8.28 -2.36 13.53
C VAL A 98 9.15 -2.83 14.70
N ASN A 99 9.99 -3.83 14.44
CA ASN A 99 10.99 -4.29 15.40
C ASN A 99 12.32 -3.67 15.00
N GLN A 100 12.69 -2.59 15.67
CA GLN A 100 13.90 -1.83 15.35
C GLN A 100 15.09 -2.40 16.12
N GLU A 101 16.21 -2.57 15.42
CA GLU A 101 17.47 -3.03 16.02
C GLU A 101 18.30 -1.84 16.49
N GLU A 102 18.70 -1.85 17.74
CA GLU A 102 19.69 -0.95 18.28
C GLU A 102 21.09 -1.50 18.02
N THR A 103 21.97 -0.71 17.42
CA THR A 103 23.29 -1.18 17.01
C THR A 103 24.42 -0.23 17.40
N ILE A 104 25.54 -0.82 17.80
CA ILE A 104 26.81 -0.10 17.99
C ILE A 104 27.74 -0.40 16.83
N ASN A 105 28.29 0.64 16.23
CA ASN A 105 29.21 0.53 15.11
C ASN A 105 30.54 1.22 15.46
N ASN A 106 31.63 0.44 15.52
CA ASN A 106 32.99 0.91 15.80
C ASN A 106 33.86 1.12 14.54
N GLY A 107 33.24 1.19 13.36
CA GLY A 107 33.93 1.32 12.08
C GLY A 107 34.41 0.00 11.46
N PHE A 108 34.58 -1.05 12.24
CA PHE A 108 35.01 -2.39 11.78
C PHE A 108 33.94 -3.45 11.96
N THR A 109 33.18 -3.37 13.03
CA THR A 109 32.11 -4.32 13.36
C THR A 109 30.84 -3.58 13.78
N ARG A 110 29.69 -4.14 13.40
CA ARG A 110 28.37 -3.69 13.84
C ARG A 110 27.79 -4.75 14.76
N VAL A 111 27.53 -4.38 16.00
CA VAL A 111 27.00 -5.27 17.04
C VAL A 111 25.60 -4.83 17.37
N ARG A 112 24.65 -5.78 17.34
CA ARG A 112 23.27 -5.57 17.82
C ARG A 112 23.28 -5.60 19.36
N VAL A 113 22.75 -4.57 19.97
CA VAL A 113 22.76 -4.38 21.44
C VAL A 113 21.36 -4.53 22.02
N GLY A 114 20.32 -4.32 21.22
CA GLY A 114 18.93 -4.41 21.66
C GLY A 114 17.92 -4.53 20.55
N ASP A 115 16.70 -4.91 20.93
CA ASP A 115 15.49 -4.91 20.11
C ASP A 115 14.49 -3.95 20.72
N ASN A 116 14.01 -3.02 19.94
CA ASN A 116 12.97 -2.10 20.35
C ASN A 116 11.74 -2.23 19.45
N ASN A 117 10.60 -2.62 20.07
CA ASN A 117 9.32 -2.65 19.40
C ASN A 117 8.77 -1.22 19.31
N ASN A 118 8.66 -0.68 18.12
CA ASN A 118 8.12 0.63 17.91
C ASN A 118 6.86 0.58 17.02
N THR A 119 6.07 1.63 17.08
CA THR A 119 4.85 1.79 16.29
C THR A 119 5.00 3.02 15.40
N VAL A 120 4.92 2.81 14.09
CA VAL A 120 4.96 3.87 13.09
C VAL A 120 3.55 4.10 12.58
N GLY A 121 3.08 5.33 12.67
CA GLY A 121 1.77 5.75 12.17
C GLY A 121 1.88 6.67 10.97
N SER A 122 0.84 6.71 10.13
CA SER A 122 0.73 7.71 9.07
C SER A 122 -0.71 8.21 8.91
N VAL A 123 -0.84 9.47 8.47
CA VAL A 123 -2.11 10.08 8.06
C VAL A 123 -1.90 10.80 6.75
N LEU A 124 -2.75 10.49 5.76
CA LEU A 124 -2.64 10.98 4.38
C LEU A 124 -4.00 11.45 3.89
N GLY A 125 -4.02 12.59 3.19
CA GLY A 125 -5.09 12.93 2.27
C GLY A 125 -4.88 12.18 0.96
N THR A 126 -5.93 11.59 0.39
CA THR A 126 -5.85 10.75 -0.81
C THR A 126 -6.79 11.21 -1.91
N PHE A 127 -6.35 11.03 -3.15
CA PHE A 127 -7.16 11.16 -4.35
C PHE A 127 -7.14 9.83 -5.09
N THR A 128 -8.31 9.30 -5.46
CA THR A 128 -8.47 7.98 -6.07
C THR A 128 -9.19 8.10 -7.41
N LEU A 129 -8.64 7.44 -8.42
CA LEU A 129 -9.27 7.19 -9.72
C LEU A 129 -9.68 5.72 -9.77
N ARG A 130 -10.97 5.45 -9.92
CA ARG A 130 -11.56 4.12 -9.98
C ARG A 130 -12.16 3.89 -11.35
N PHE A 131 -11.95 2.70 -11.92
CA PHE A 131 -12.39 2.33 -13.26
C PHE A 131 -13.36 1.14 -13.19
N PRO A 132 -14.65 1.35 -12.83
CA PRO A 132 -15.64 0.28 -12.79
C PRO A 132 -15.81 -0.35 -14.16
N ILE A 133 -15.68 -1.67 -14.25
CA ILE A 133 -15.95 -2.43 -15.47
C ILE A 133 -17.48 -2.60 -15.57
N ASN A 134 -18.04 -2.22 -16.71
CA ASN A 134 -19.49 -2.29 -16.93
C ASN A 134 -20.06 -3.68 -16.65
N CYS A 135 -21.18 -3.75 -15.94
CA CYS A 135 -21.86 -4.99 -15.56
C CYS A 135 -21.00 -5.95 -14.72
N SER A 136 -19.91 -5.48 -14.16
CA SER A 136 -18.95 -6.30 -13.42
C SER A 136 -18.79 -5.82 -11.99
N ARG A 137 -18.38 -6.75 -11.14
CA ARG A 137 -18.03 -6.50 -9.72
C ARG A 137 -16.63 -5.96 -9.54
N PHE A 138 -15.84 -5.81 -10.62
CA PHE A 138 -14.43 -5.46 -10.60
C PHE A 138 -14.24 -3.99 -10.95
N ALA A 139 -13.42 -3.30 -10.16
CA ALA A 139 -12.98 -1.96 -10.44
C ALA A 139 -11.47 -1.82 -10.13
N PRO A 140 -10.61 -1.83 -11.13
CA PRO A 140 -9.24 -1.37 -10.97
C PRO A 140 -9.23 0.08 -10.51
N TYR A 141 -8.27 0.45 -9.68
CA TYR A 141 -8.12 1.83 -9.24
C TYR A 141 -6.65 2.22 -9.06
N PHE A 142 -6.39 3.51 -9.21
CA PHE A 142 -5.12 4.14 -8.87
C PHE A 142 -5.39 5.26 -7.88
N TRP A 143 -4.42 5.53 -7.04
CA TRP A 143 -4.53 6.57 -6.06
C TRP A 143 -3.19 7.19 -5.73
N LEU A 144 -3.24 8.43 -5.31
CA LEU A 144 -2.11 9.18 -4.81
C LEU A 144 -2.51 9.84 -3.50
N GLY A 145 -1.54 10.01 -2.61
CA GLY A 145 -1.78 10.62 -1.30
C GLY A 145 -0.56 11.41 -0.82
N GLY A 146 -0.83 12.33 0.08
CA GLY A 146 0.20 13.12 0.74
C GLY A 146 -0.20 13.45 2.16
N GLY A 147 0.80 13.48 3.05
CA GLY A 147 0.56 13.76 4.47
C GLY A 147 1.80 13.59 5.32
N ALA A 148 1.63 13.00 6.50
CA ALA A 148 2.70 12.82 7.46
C ALA A 148 2.80 11.36 7.94
N ILE A 149 4.02 10.96 8.25
CA ILE A 149 4.38 9.72 8.94
C ILE A 149 5.13 10.07 10.23
N PHE A 150 4.89 9.31 11.29
CA PHE A 150 5.39 9.58 12.64
C PHE A 150 5.74 8.29 13.38
N GLY A 151 6.62 8.39 14.37
CA GLY A 151 7.01 7.27 15.23
C GLY A 151 8.16 6.43 14.71
N GLY A 152 8.77 6.82 13.57
CA GLY A 152 9.97 6.17 13.02
C GLY A 152 11.16 7.11 12.96
N GLY A 153 12.26 6.63 12.40
CA GLY A 153 13.49 7.37 12.25
C GLY A 153 14.62 6.80 13.11
N THR A 154 15.82 7.27 12.82
CA THR A 154 17.06 6.90 13.55
C THR A 154 17.73 8.17 14.06
N ASP A 155 18.09 8.16 15.33
CA ASP A 155 19.02 9.11 15.90
C ASP A 155 20.37 8.44 16.14
N HIS A 156 21.42 9.23 16.19
CA HIS A 156 22.76 8.74 16.44
C HIS A 156 23.50 9.61 17.45
N GLU A 157 24.21 8.95 18.33
CA GLU A 157 25.08 9.57 19.31
C GLU A 157 26.51 9.06 19.12
N PHE A 158 27.48 9.94 19.32
CA PHE A 158 28.91 9.56 19.34
C PHE A 158 29.35 9.37 20.79
N LEU A 159 29.58 8.13 21.16
CA LEU A 159 30.12 7.77 22.49
C LEU A 159 31.63 7.76 22.45
N LEU A 160 32.25 8.32 23.50
CA LEU A 160 33.70 8.22 23.72
C LEU A 160 34.04 6.78 24.13
N ASP A 161 34.85 6.10 23.33
CA ASP A 161 35.42 4.80 23.66
C ASP A 161 36.96 4.87 23.60
N PRO A 162 37.63 4.97 24.76
CA PRO A 162 39.08 5.10 24.82
C PRO A 162 39.82 3.84 24.31
N THR A 163 39.13 2.74 24.08
CA THR A 163 39.73 1.51 23.56
C THR A 163 39.79 1.48 22.03
N GLN A 164 39.16 2.46 21.35
CA GLN A 164 39.16 2.56 19.90
C GLN A 164 40.23 3.51 19.36
N PRO A 165 40.77 3.21 18.16
CA PRO A 165 41.85 4.03 17.57
C PRO A 165 41.49 5.50 17.33
N PHE A 166 40.19 5.81 17.18
CA PHE A 166 39.67 7.16 16.95
C PHE A 166 38.88 7.72 18.15
N GLY A 167 38.79 6.99 19.25
CA GLY A 167 38.17 7.45 20.49
C GLY A 167 36.65 7.64 20.45
N PHE A 168 36.00 7.37 19.33
CA PHE A 168 34.54 7.54 19.18
C PHE A 168 33.87 6.31 18.55
N VAL A 169 32.73 5.94 19.07
CA VAL A 169 31.85 4.89 18.57
C VAL A 169 30.47 5.49 18.27
N ARG A 170 29.95 5.23 17.08
CA ARG A 170 28.62 5.66 16.71
C ARG A 170 27.59 4.67 17.27
N HIS A 171 26.70 5.19 18.07
CA HIS A 171 25.52 4.47 18.59
C HIS A 171 24.28 4.92 17.84
N ASP A 172 23.65 4.02 17.09
CA ASP A 172 22.42 4.27 16.35
C ASP A 172 21.25 3.68 17.14
N PHE A 173 20.26 4.51 17.46
CA PHE A 173 19.07 4.11 18.21
C PHE A 173 17.78 4.61 17.53
N PRO A 174 16.64 3.90 17.75
CA PRO A 174 15.37 4.32 17.22
C PRO A 174 14.94 5.69 17.75
N SER A 175 14.44 6.54 16.87
CA SER A 175 13.92 7.86 17.21
C SER A 175 12.45 7.96 16.82
N SER A 176 11.75 8.96 17.35
CA SER A 176 10.36 9.22 17.03
C SER A 176 10.24 10.57 16.33
N THR A 177 10.53 10.59 15.04
CA THR A 177 10.44 11.80 14.21
C THR A 177 9.18 11.80 13.37
N THR A 178 8.62 13.00 13.17
CA THR A 178 7.53 13.23 12.23
C THR A 178 8.08 13.83 10.95
N THR A 179 7.71 13.24 9.81
CA THR A 179 8.17 13.75 8.51
C THR A 179 7.06 13.67 7.46
N THR A 180 7.27 14.36 6.35
CA THR A 180 6.31 14.34 5.23
C THR A 180 6.41 13.04 4.45
N MET A 181 5.27 12.53 4.01
CA MET A 181 5.17 11.32 3.20
C MET A 181 4.23 11.55 2.01
N GLY A 182 4.70 11.13 0.83
CA GLY A 182 3.87 10.95 -0.36
C GLY A 182 3.63 9.47 -0.61
N GLN A 183 2.51 9.13 -1.22
CA GLN A 183 2.17 7.75 -1.54
C GLN A 183 1.49 7.69 -2.91
N VAL A 184 1.88 6.70 -3.72
CA VAL A 184 1.24 6.39 -4.99
C VAL A 184 0.99 4.89 -5.05
N GLY A 185 -0.19 4.50 -5.48
CA GLY A 185 -0.55 3.09 -5.52
C GLY A 185 -1.63 2.77 -6.54
N GLY A 186 -1.87 1.47 -6.69
CA GLY A 186 -2.93 0.94 -7.52
C GLY A 186 -3.38 -0.42 -7.01
N GLY A 187 -4.60 -0.78 -7.36
CA GLY A 187 -5.19 -2.01 -6.90
C GLY A 187 -6.46 -2.39 -7.61
N LEU A 188 -7.14 -3.35 -7.01
CA LEU A 188 -8.38 -3.91 -7.49
C LEU A 188 -9.41 -3.94 -6.36
N GLU A 189 -10.58 -3.38 -6.61
CA GLU A 189 -11.77 -3.54 -5.79
C GLU A 189 -12.68 -4.60 -6.40
N VAL A 190 -13.15 -5.54 -5.57
CA VAL A 190 -14.10 -6.59 -5.97
C VAL A 190 -15.33 -6.49 -5.07
N ARG A 191 -16.49 -6.13 -5.61
CA ARG A 191 -17.74 -6.02 -4.86
C ARG A 191 -18.43 -7.38 -4.74
N PHE A 192 -18.74 -7.81 -3.51
CA PHE A 192 -19.58 -8.98 -3.24
C PHE A 192 -21.05 -8.61 -3.27
N THR A 193 -21.36 -7.46 -2.70
CA THR A 193 -22.66 -6.78 -2.75
C THR A 193 -22.46 -5.32 -3.17
N PRO A 194 -23.47 -4.54 -3.51
CA PRO A 194 -23.32 -3.12 -3.76
C PRO A 194 -22.65 -2.36 -2.59
N HIS A 195 -22.80 -2.87 -1.37
CA HIS A 195 -22.33 -2.21 -0.14
C HIS A 195 -21.07 -2.83 0.48
N VAL A 196 -20.65 -4.02 0.04
CA VAL A 196 -19.49 -4.71 0.62
C VAL A 196 -18.56 -5.19 -0.48
N GLY A 197 -17.29 -4.83 -0.36
CA GLY A 197 -16.25 -5.21 -1.30
C GLY A 197 -14.96 -5.63 -0.61
N TRP A 198 -14.06 -6.16 -1.40
CA TRP A 198 -12.70 -6.53 -1.03
C TRP A 198 -11.72 -5.70 -1.83
N LEU A 199 -10.70 -5.19 -1.15
CA LEU A 199 -9.64 -4.37 -1.71
C LEU A 199 -8.32 -5.11 -1.63
N ASN A 200 -7.56 -5.04 -2.73
CA ASN A 200 -6.14 -5.39 -2.74
C ASN A 200 -5.41 -4.32 -3.50
N ASP A 201 -4.38 -3.78 -2.89
CA ASP A 201 -3.53 -2.81 -3.55
C ASP A 201 -2.07 -2.91 -3.13
N PHE A 202 -1.25 -2.31 -3.95
CA PHE A 202 0.16 -2.07 -3.69
C PHE A 202 0.45 -0.58 -3.85
N SER A 203 1.26 -0.04 -2.96
CA SER A 203 1.68 1.35 -3.01
C SER A 203 3.16 1.51 -2.76
N TRP A 204 3.71 2.58 -3.33
CA TRP A 204 5.04 3.05 -3.07
C TRP A 204 4.98 4.30 -2.21
N ASN A 205 5.69 4.27 -1.10
CA ASN A 205 5.73 5.34 -0.11
C ASN A 205 7.05 6.09 -0.25
N VAL A 206 6.95 7.39 -0.49
CA VAL A 206 8.07 8.31 -0.59
C VAL A 206 8.11 9.15 0.70
N VAL A 207 9.07 8.87 1.56
CA VAL A 207 9.25 9.55 2.83
C VAL A 207 10.41 10.54 2.68
N SER A 208 10.27 11.73 3.22
CA SER A 208 11.32 12.75 3.17
C SER A 208 12.61 12.24 3.80
N GLY A 209 13.74 12.49 3.11
CA GLY A 209 15.06 11.96 3.46
C GLY A 209 15.54 10.89 2.47
N SER A 210 16.86 10.67 2.45
CA SER A 210 17.46 9.67 1.57
C SER A 210 17.16 8.25 2.07
N LYS A 211 16.80 7.34 1.14
CA LYS A 211 16.59 5.90 1.41
C LYS A 211 15.42 5.53 2.36
N ASN A 212 14.50 6.46 2.61
CA ASN A 212 13.35 6.25 3.51
C ASN A 212 12.15 5.58 2.84
N ASN A 213 12.21 5.38 1.52
CA ASN A 213 11.11 4.86 0.73
C ASN A 213 10.85 3.37 0.99
N PHE A 214 9.58 2.97 0.92
CA PHE A 214 9.19 1.57 1.11
C PHE A 214 7.94 1.20 0.30
N GLY A 215 7.83 -0.07 -0.06
CA GLY A 215 6.65 -0.65 -0.65
C GLY A 215 5.65 -1.08 0.41
N MET A 216 4.35 -1.02 0.11
CA MET A 216 3.28 -1.44 1.01
C MET A 216 2.21 -2.17 0.24
N ALA A 217 1.91 -3.40 0.66
CA ALA A 217 0.78 -4.18 0.17
C ALA A 217 -0.35 -4.13 1.19
N ARG A 218 -1.58 -3.92 0.71
CA ARG A 218 -2.78 -3.89 1.55
C ARG A 218 -3.83 -4.86 1.03
N THR A 219 -4.51 -5.47 1.96
CA THR A 219 -5.72 -6.27 1.70
C THR A 219 -6.77 -5.95 2.74
N GLY A 220 -8.03 -5.77 2.34
CA GLY A 220 -9.05 -5.32 3.28
C GLY A 220 -10.47 -5.41 2.77
N ILE A 221 -11.40 -5.06 3.64
CA ILE A 221 -12.83 -5.01 3.36
C ILE A 221 -13.24 -3.54 3.22
N ASN A 222 -14.05 -3.27 2.20
CA ASN A 222 -14.64 -1.98 1.91
C ASN A 222 -16.15 -2.01 2.15
N PHE A 223 -16.66 -1.02 2.87
CA PHE A 223 -18.07 -0.78 3.10
C PHE A 223 -18.49 0.49 2.35
N ALA A 224 -19.48 0.39 1.48
CA ALA A 224 -20.00 1.49 0.67
C ALA A 224 -21.42 1.86 1.08
N PHE A 225 -21.68 3.17 1.18
CA PHE A 225 -22.92 3.77 1.64
C PHE A 225 -23.44 4.80 0.65
#